data_0edb141f7390efa7f91bf220e8626622
#
_entry.id   0edb141f7390efa7f91bf220e8626622
#
_cell.length_a   1.000
_cell.length_b   1.000
_cell.length_c   1.000
_cell.angle_alpha   90.00
_cell.angle_beta   90.00
_cell.angle_gamma   90.00
#
_symmetry.space_group_name_H-M   'P 1'
#
loop_
_entity.id
_entity.type
_entity.pdbx_description
1 polymer ?
#
loop_
_entity_poly.entity_id
_entity_poly.type
_entity_poly.pdbx_seq_one_letter_code
_entity_poly.pdbx_strand_id
1 'polypeptide(L)'
;MRVANQATLQELAERIDQADAVVIGGGSGLSSAAGYDHYHWSPALSEALAPFREQYGFTSPLAGFYHCFSSYGEQWGYYSQYMRFMWEAPTGQPYLDLQAFLADKSVFVLTTNVDQQFFRVFPQKQICAFQGDFSYCQCSQPCRDDIWENREIVKELTGYLVGVRLPEEAVPRCPDCGRMLVCLLYTSPSPRD
;
A
#
# COMPACT_ATOMS: atom_id res chain seq x y z
N MET A 1 -7.02 -15.69 -19.49
CA MET A 1 -8.05 -15.61 -18.43
C MET A 1 -9.38 -16.13 -18.99
N ARG A 2 -10.02 -17.14 -18.40
CA ARG A 2 -11.36 -17.55 -18.86
C ARG A 2 -12.37 -16.50 -18.40
N VAL A 3 -13.04 -15.88 -19.33
CA VAL A 3 -14.17 -15.00 -19.02
C VAL A 3 -15.28 -15.87 -18.45
N ALA A 4 -15.80 -15.54 -17.28
CA ALA A 4 -16.95 -16.23 -16.71
C ALA A 4 -18.13 -16.10 -17.69
N ASN A 5 -18.85 -17.20 -17.93
CA ASN A 5 -20.03 -17.11 -18.79
C ASN A 5 -21.17 -16.40 -18.05
N GLN A 6 -22.14 -15.90 -18.79
CA GLN A 6 -23.24 -15.12 -18.22
C GLN A 6 -24.05 -15.90 -17.18
N ALA A 7 -24.22 -17.20 -17.36
CA ALA A 7 -24.93 -18.06 -16.40
C ALA A 7 -24.19 -18.16 -15.06
N THR A 8 -22.85 -18.26 -15.08
CA THR A 8 -22.03 -18.28 -13.86
C THR A 8 -22.08 -16.95 -13.11
N LEU A 9 -22.11 -15.83 -13.84
CA LEU A 9 -22.23 -14.49 -13.23
C LEU A 9 -23.60 -14.29 -12.60
N GLN A 10 -24.65 -14.78 -13.24
CA GLN A 10 -26.00 -14.71 -12.71
C GLN A 10 -26.16 -15.56 -11.44
N GLU A 11 -25.64 -16.80 -11.44
CA GLU A 11 -25.64 -17.66 -10.25
C GLU A 11 -24.88 -16.99 -9.08
N LEU A 12 -23.73 -16.37 -9.37
CA LEU A 12 -22.98 -15.63 -8.35
C LEU A 12 -23.79 -14.47 -7.77
N ALA A 13 -24.44 -13.68 -8.62
CA ALA A 13 -25.29 -12.57 -8.18
C ALA A 13 -26.44 -13.04 -7.29
N GLU A 14 -27.13 -14.13 -7.68
CA GLU A 14 -28.21 -14.72 -6.88
C GLU A 14 -27.72 -15.23 -5.52
N ARG A 15 -26.54 -15.87 -5.46
CA ARG A 15 -25.93 -16.31 -4.20
C ARG A 15 -25.56 -15.16 -3.28
N ILE A 16 -25.03 -14.08 -3.84
CA ILE A 16 -24.73 -12.86 -3.08
C ILE A 16 -26.01 -12.21 -2.59
N ASP A 17 -27.05 -12.17 -3.42
CA ASP A 17 -28.33 -11.59 -3.04
C ASP A 17 -28.98 -12.34 -1.86
N GLN A 18 -28.86 -13.66 -1.83
CA GLN A 18 -29.39 -14.53 -0.77
C GLN A 18 -28.52 -14.57 0.50
N ALA A 19 -27.28 -14.07 0.44
CA ALA A 19 -26.37 -14.13 1.57
C ALA A 19 -26.67 -13.05 2.62
N ASP A 20 -26.61 -13.43 3.89
CA ASP A 20 -26.72 -12.50 5.02
C ASP A 20 -25.48 -11.60 5.17
N ALA A 21 -24.33 -12.12 4.76
CA ALA A 21 -23.06 -11.41 4.79
C ALA A 21 -22.13 -11.88 3.67
N VAL A 22 -21.19 -11.02 3.27
CA VAL A 22 -20.20 -11.28 2.22
C VAL A 22 -18.80 -11.06 2.78
N VAL A 23 -17.91 -12.03 2.56
CA VAL A 23 -16.48 -11.88 2.83
C VAL A 23 -15.74 -11.67 1.51
N ILE A 24 -15.00 -10.57 1.41
CA ILE A 24 -14.17 -10.27 0.25
C ILE A 24 -12.73 -10.67 0.55
N GLY A 25 -12.16 -11.55 -0.28
CA GLY A 25 -10.72 -11.84 -0.31
C GLY A 25 -10.04 -10.95 -1.34
N GLY A 26 -9.24 -9.97 -0.92
CA GLY A 26 -8.55 -9.04 -1.82
C GLY A 26 -7.04 -9.25 -1.85
N GLY A 27 -6.46 -9.40 -3.06
CA GLY A 27 -5.03 -9.50 -3.29
C GLY A 27 -4.55 -8.55 -4.39
N SER A 28 -3.25 -8.55 -4.68
CA SER A 28 -2.56 -7.63 -5.60
C SER A 28 -3.18 -7.55 -7.01
N GLY A 29 -3.87 -8.60 -7.47
CA GLY A 29 -4.60 -8.57 -8.73
C GLY A 29 -5.70 -7.51 -8.79
N LEU A 30 -6.31 -7.17 -7.64
CA LEU A 30 -7.31 -6.10 -7.57
C LEU A 30 -6.62 -4.73 -7.67
N SER A 31 -5.46 -4.54 -7.02
CA SER A 31 -4.64 -3.33 -7.16
C SER A 31 -4.21 -3.13 -8.62
N SER A 32 -3.73 -4.20 -9.27
CA SER A 32 -3.34 -4.15 -10.70
C SER A 32 -4.52 -3.79 -11.60
N ALA A 33 -5.70 -4.36 -11.37
CA ALA A 33 -6.91 -4.04 -12.12
C ALA A 33 -7.36 -2.58 -11.92
N ALA A 34 -7.03 -2.00 -10.76
CA ALA A 34 -7.27 -0.61 -10.44
C ALA A 34 -6.21 0.36 -11.02
N GLY A 35 -5.18 -0.16 -11.69
CA GLY A 35 -4.08 0.64 -12.25
C GLY A 35 -2.89 0.83 -11.30
N TYR A 36 -2.88 0.21 -10.13
CA TYR A 36 -1.84 0.31 -9.10
C TYR A 36 -1.02 -0.98 -9.02
N ASP A 37 -0.42 -1.36 -10.16
CA ASP A 37 0.39 -2.59 -10.24
C ASP A 37 1.77 -2.37 -9.59
N HIS A 38 2.00 -3.06 -8.48
CA HIS A 38 3.27 -3.00 -7.76
C HIS A 38 4.40 -3.79 -8.44
N TYR A 39 4.04 -4.73 -9.31
CA TYR A 39 4.98 -5.65 -9.98
C TYR A 39 5.40 -5.18 -11.36
N HIS A 40 4.63 -4.29 -11.98
CA HIS A 40 4.91 -3.74 -13.30
C HIS A 40 4.77 -2.23 -13.31
N TRP A 41 5.57 -1.56 -14.13
CA TRP A 41 5.51 -0.12 -14.29
C TRP A 41 4.24 0.31 -15.04
N SER A 42 3.31 0.91 -14.34
CA SER A 42 2.24 1.68 -14.99
C SER A 42 2.74 3.09 -15.37
N PRO A 43 2.07 3.79 -16.30
CA PRO A 43 2.45 5.17 -16.63
C PRO A 43 2.51 6.08 -15.39
N ALA A 44 1.51 6.02 -14.52
CA ALA A 44 1.42 6.85 -13.33
C ALA A 44 2.54 6.55 -12.31
N LEU A 45 2.85 5.27 -12.04
CA LEU A 45 3.96 4.88 -11.16
C LEU A 45 5.32 5.20 -11.79
N SER A 46 5.44 5.07 -13.11
CA SER A 46 6.66 5.45 -13.83
C SER A 46 6.95 6.94 -13.72
N GLU A 47 5.94 7.79 -13.77
CA GLU A 47 6.06 9.23 -13.59
C GLU A 47 6.39 9.57 -12.13
N ALA A 48 5.62 9.04 -11.19
CA ALA A 48 5.77 9.35 -9.76
C ALA A 48 7.14 8.94 -9.19
N LEU A 49 7.71 7.84 -9.69
CA LEU A 49 8.96 7.26 -9.21
C LEU A 49 10.11 7.36 -10.22
N ALA A 50 9.98 8.22 -11.25
CA ALA A 50 10.95 8.38 -12.32
C ALA A 50 12.40 8.57 -11.83
N PRO A 51 12.69 9.49 -10.87
CA PRO A 51 14.06 9.70 -10.40
C PRO A 51 14.70 8.45 -9.79
N PHE A 52 13.91 7.66 -9.07
CA PHE A 52 14.39 6.42 -8.44
C PHE A 52 14.59 5.31 -9.47
N ARG A 53 13.69 5.20 -10.45
CA ARG A 53 13.83 4.25 -11.54
C ARG A 53 15.09 4.52 -12.37
N GLU A 54 15.35 5.79 -12.67
CA GLU A 54 16.53 6.22 -13.43
C GLU A 54 17.83 5.96 -12.64
N GLN A 55 17.86 6.30 -11.35
CA GLN A 55 19.06 6.17 -10.53
C GLN A 55 19.40 4.73 -10.18
N TYR A 56 18.42 3.90 -9.85
CA TYR A 56 18.64 2.54 -9.32
C TYR A 56 18.33 1.42 -10.34
N GLY A 57 17.74 1.75 -11.49
CA GLY A 57 17.40 0.76 -12.51
C GLY A 57 16.32 -0.22 -12.08
N PHE A 58 15.38 0.19 -11.20
CA PHE A 58 14.34 -0.71 -10.70
C PHE A 58 13.50 -1.31 -11.82
N THR A 59 13.36 -2.64 -11.80
CA THR A 59 12.57 -3.40 -12.78
C THR A 59 11.07 -3.32 -12.52
N SER A 60 10.69 -2.99 -11.29
CA SER A 60 9.29 -2.80 -10.86
C SER A 60 9.23 -1.81 -9.70
N PRO A 61 8.05 -1.22 -9.41
CA PRO A 61 7.88 -0.40 -8.20
C PRO A 61 8.20 -1.17 -6.91
N LEU A 62 7.86 -2.45 -6.84
CA LEU A 62 8.12 -3.28 -5.66
C LEU A 62 9.63 -3.48 -5.42
N ALA A 63 10.47 -3.47 -6.46
CA ALA A 63 11.91 -3.68 -6.33
C ALA A 63 12.57 -2.68 -5.37
N GLY A 64 12.07 -1.46 -5.29
CA GLY A 64 12.59 -0.45 -4.37
C GLY A 64 12.41 -0.79 -2.89
N PHE A 65 11.39 -1.59 -2.52
CA PHE A 65 11.20 -2.04 -1.14
C PHE A 65 12.21 -3.09 -0.70
N TYR A 66 12.79 -3.82 -1.65
CA TYR A 66 13.82 -4.85 -1.41
C TYR A 66 15.23 -4.35 -1.71
N HIS A 67 15.38 -3.09 -2.13
CA HIS A 67 16.67 -2.51 -2.46
C HIS A 67 17.45 -2.15 -1.19
N CYS A 68 18.74 -2.52 -1.16
CA CYS A 68 19.66 -2.08 -0.10
C CYS A 68 20.19 -0.69 -0.44
N PHE A 69 19.49 0.34 0.02
CA PHE A 69 19.92 1.73 -0.17
C PHE A 69 21.21 2.03 0.59
N SER A 70 22.01 2.97 0.09
CA SER A 70 23.27 3.37 0.70
C SER A 70 23.08 4.18 2.00
N SER A 71 21.92 4.81 2.17
CA SER A 71 21.55 5.60 3.35
C SER A 71 20.07 5.49 3.69
N TYR A 72 19.72 5.85 4.91
CA TYR A 72 18.32 5.94 5.33
C TYR A 72 17.57 7.08 4.63
N GLY A 73 18.29 8.16 4.28
CA GLY A 73 17.72 9.25 3.50
C GLY A 73 17.26 8.82 2.10
N GLU A 74 17.99 7.93 1.43
CA GLU A 74 17.57 7.34 0.15
C GLU A 74 16.40 6.38 0.33
N GLN A 75 16.44 5.52 1.35
CA GLN A 75 15.38 4.56 1.64
C GLN A 75 14.05 5.28 1.93
N TRP A 76 14.07 6.26 2.82
CA TRP A 76 12.89 7.04 3.15
C TRP A 76 12.46 7.98 2.02
N GLY A 77 13.42 8.43 1.19
CA GLY A 77 13.11 9.13 -0.05
C GLY A 77 12.20 8.31 -0.95
N TYR A 78 12.58 7.05 -1.21
CA TYR A 78 11.75 6.13 -1.99
C TYR A 78 10.41 5.83 -1.32
N TYR A 79 10.43 5.47 -0.05
CA TYR A 79 9.22 5.09 0.69
C TYR A 79 8.21 6.23 0.79
N SER A 80 8.67 7.44 1.11
CA SER A 80 7.79 8.60 1.21
C SER A 80 7.12 8.94 -0.12
N GLN A 81 7.87 8.92 -1.21
CA GLN A 81 7.33 9.22 -2.53
C GLN A 81 6.32 8.16 -2.99
N TYR A 82 6.62 6.88 -2.75
CA TYR A 82 5.71 5.78 -3.07
C TYR A 82 4.41 5.84 -2.25
N MET A 83 4.52 6.03 -0.93
CA MET A 83 3.37 6.14 -0.04
C MET A 83 2.50 7.35 -0.39
N ARG A 84 3.12 8.50 -0.64
CA ARG A 84 2.42 9.70 -1.10
C ARG A 84 1.61 9.42 -2.36
N PHE A 85 2.23 8.80 -3.36
CA PHE A 85 1.53 8.42 -4.58
C PHE A 85 0.31 7.55 -4.27
N MET A 86 0.45 6.52 -3.42
CA MET A 86 -0.67 5.63 -3.08
C MET A 86 -1.81 6.37 -2.38
N TRP A 87 -1.51 7.37 -1.56
CA TRP A 87 -2.54 8.14 -0.86
C TRP A 87 -3.22 9.20 -1.73
N GLU A 88 -2.48 9.83 -2.64
CA GLU A 88 -3.00 10.85 -3.54
C GLU A 88 -3.72 10.25 -4.77
N ALA A 89 -3.40 9.03 -5.13
CA ALA A 89 -4.03 8.33 -6.23
C ALA A 89 -5.55 8.19 -6.03
N PRO A 90 -6.38 8.33 -7.08
CA PRO A 90 -7.82 8.18 -6.96
C PRO A 90 -8.23 6.77 -6.54
N THR A 91 -9.44 6.62 -6.01
CA THR A 91 -9.99 5.28 -5.75
C THR A 91 -10.18 4.54 -7.07
N GLY A 92 -9.64 3.34 -7.15
CA GLY A 92 -9.70 2.53 -8.36
C GLY A 92 -11.12 2.01 -8.64
N GLN A 93 -11.52 1.99 -9.92
CA GLN A 93 -12.87 1.61 -10.33
C GLN A 93 -13.31 0.23 -9.79
N PRO A 94 -12.48 -0.83 -9.78
CA PRO A 94 -12.89 -2.10 -9.21
C PRO A 94 -13.30 -2.05 -7.73
N TYR A 95 -12.72 -1.15 -6.95
CA TYR A 95 -13.10 -0.94 -5.53
C TYR A 95 -14.43 -0.21 -5.40
N LEU A 96 -14.66 0.79 -6.26
CA LEU A 96 -15.94 1.50 -6.32
C LEU A 96 -17.08 0.58 -6.78
N ASP A 97 -16.81 -0.28 -7.75
CA ASP A 97 -17.77 -1.27 -8.24
C ASP A 97 -18.14 -2.28 -7.13
N LEU A 98 -17.15 -2.77 -6.37
CA LEU A 98 -17.40 -3.64 -5.21
C LEU A 98 -18.25 -2.93 -4.14
N GLN A 99 -17.93 -1.68 -3.83
CA GLN A 99 -18.72 -0.89 -2.87
C GLN A 99 -20.17 -0.74 -3.33
N ALA A 100 -20.37 -0.36 -4.58
CA ALA A 100 -21.71 -0.17 -5.14
C ALA A 100 -22.51 -1.48 -5.20
N PHE A 101 -21.85 -2.57 -5.62
CA PHE A 101 -22.49 -3.88 -5.75
C PHE A 101 -22.91 -4.49 -4.40
N LEU A 102 -22.19 -4.16 -3.33
CA LEU A 102 -22.41 -4.71 -1.98
C LEU A 102 -22.99 -3.69 -1.00
N ALA A 103 -23.57 -2.58 -1.49
CA ALA A 103 -24.03 -1.46 -0.66
C ALA A 103 -25.05 -1.88 0.42
N ASP A 104 -25.91 -2.86 0.11
CA ASP A 104 -26.97 -3.34 0.99
C ASP A 104 -26.58 -4.61 1.78
N LYS A 105 -25.31 -5.00 1.76
CA LYS A 105 -24.81 -6.22 2.41
C LYS A 105 -23.93 -5.93 3.62
N SER A 106 -23.96 -6.82 4.58
CA SER A 106 -22.93 -6.88 5.62
C SER A 106 -21.64 -7.41 4.99
N VAL A 107 -20.59 -6.58 4.96
CA VAL A 107 -19.32 -6.92 4.29
C VAL A 107 -18.20 -7.02 5.31
N PHE A 108 -17.31 -8.00 5.11
CA PHE A 108 -16.00 -8.06 5.76
C PHE A 108 -14.90 -8.30 4.73
N VAL A 109 -13.80 -7.55 4.83
CA VAL A 109 -12.69 -7.62 3.88
C VAL A 109 -11.49 -8.27 4.54
N LEU A 110 -10.93 -9.29 3.87
CA LEU A 110 -9.65 -9.90 4.19
C LEU A 110 -8.68 -9.55 3.06
N THR A 111 -7.63 -8.80 3.34
CA THR A 111 -6.73 -8.35 2.27
C THR A 111 -5.26 -8.47 2.63
N THR A 112 -4.46 -8.77 1.61
CA THR A 112 -3.01 -8.63 1.62
C THR A 112 -2.56 -7.35 0.90
N ASN A 113 -3.50 -6.55 0.39
CA ASN A 113 -3.16 -5.28 -0.27
C ASN A 113 -2.77 -4.22 0.76
N VAL A 114 -1.74 -3.47 0.42
CA VAL A 114 -1.18 -2.38 1.25
C VAL A 114 -1.48 -1.00 0.66
N ASP A 115 -2.22 -0.95 -0.45
CA ASP A 115 -2.51 0.24 -1.27
C ASP A 115 -3.58 1.17 -0.71
N GLN A 116 -4.13 0.87 0.47
CA GLN A 116 -5.16 1.65 1.15
C GLN A 116 -6.52 1.76 0.42
N GLN A 117 -6.69 1.10 -0.73
CA GLN A 117 -7.89 1.26 -1.55
C GLN A 117 -9.16 0.75 -0.86
N PHE A 118 -9.08 -0.39 -0.16
CA PHE A 118 -10.23 -0.91 0.59
C PHE A 118 -10.70 0.04 1.70
N PHE A 119 -9.76 0.72 2.37
CA PHE A 119 -10.09 1.68 3.45
C PHE A 119 -10.81 2.95 2.95
N ARG A 120 -10.83 3.17 1.63
CA ARG A 120 -11.56 4.29 1.01
C ARG A 120 -13.01 3.97 0.73
N VAL A 121 -13.35 2.69 0.65
CA VAL A 121 -14.68 2.23 0.21
C VAL A 121 -15.43 1.44 1.29
N PHE A 122 -14.72 0.85 2.26
CA PHE A 122 -15.34 0.15 3.39
C PHE A 122 -14.84 0.72 4.73
N PRO A 123 -15.67 0.68 5.78
CA PRO A 123 -15.26 1.11 7.13
C PRO A 123 -14.09 0.28 7.66
N GLN A 124 -13.14 0.93 8.33
CA GLN A 124 -11.94 0.27 8.88
C GLN A 124 -12.27 -0.95 9.74
N LYS A 125 -13.34 -0.91 10.55
CA LYS A 125 -13.79 -2.03 11.40
C LYS A 125 -14.21 -3.28 10.63
N GLN A 126 -14.41 -3.18 9.32
CA GLN A 126 -14.78 -4.27 8.42
C GLN A 126 -13.58 -4.81 7.63
N ILE A 127 -12.37 -4.32 7.88
CA ILE A 127 -11.18 -4.67 7.11
C ILE A 127 -10.12 -5.29 8.01
N CYS A 128 -9.61 -6.44 7.60
CA CYS A 128 -8.41 -7.04 8.15
C CYS A 128 -7.31 -7.07 7.08
N ALA A 129 -6.28 -6.25 7.27
CA ALA A 129 -5.10 -6.18 6.40
C ALA A 129 -3.98 -7.03 6.99
N PHE A 130 -3.80 -8.25 6.48
CA PHE A 130 -2.88 -9.24 7.05
C PHE A 130 -1.40 -8.87 6.96
N GLN A 131 -1.01 -8.07 5.97
CA GLN A 131 0.37 -7.65 5.76
C GLN A 131 0.68 -6.29 6.39
N GLY A 132 -0.24 -5.75 7.18
CA GLY A 132 -0.17 -4.35 7.58
C GLY A 132 -0.53 -3.43 6.43
N ASP A 133 -0.17 -2.17 6.55
CA ASP A 133 -0.40 -1.18 5.51
C ASP A 133 0.65 -0.05 5.58
N PHE A 134 0.64 0.81 4.57
CA PHE A 134 1.57 1.94 4.48
C PHE A 134 1.23 3.13 5.41
N SER A 135 0.14 3.08 6.17
CA SER A 135 -0.28 4.20 7.02
C SER A 135 0.46 4.28 8.34
N TYR A 136 1.19 3.21 8.71
CA TYR A 136 1.86 3.13 9.99
C TYR A 136 3.35 2.85 9.86
N CYS A 137 4.10 3.34 10.83
CA CYS A 137 5.49 2.99 11.02
C CYS A 137 5.75 2.55 12.47
N GLN A 138 6.82 1.84 12.66
CA GLN A 138 7.30 1.36 13.96
C GLN A 138 8.81 1.54 14.10
N CYS A 139 9.33 1.36 15.30
CA CYS A 139 10.78 1.33 15.51
C CYS A 139 11.41 0.15 14.75
N SER A 140 12.52 0.37 14.05
CA SER A 140 13.24 -0.67 13.29
C SER A 140 13.73 -1.84 14.15
N GLN A 141 13.95 -1.59 15.43
CA GLN A 141 14.13 -2.65 16.45
C GLN A 141 13.12 -2.33 17.55
N PRO A 142 11.97 -3.01 17.60
CA PRO A 142 10.88 -2.65 18.48
C PRO A 142 11.36 -2.52 19.94
N CYS A 143 11.56 -1.28 20.37
CA CYS A 143 11.93 -0.99 21.78
C CYS A 143 10.69 -0.80 22.65
N ARG A 144 9.52 -0.75 22.01
CA ARG A 144 8.17 -0.65 22.59
C ARG A 144 7.13 -1.12 21.56
N ASP A 145 5.93 -1.41 22.00
CA ASP A 145 4.82 -1.90 21.16
C ASP A 145 4.02 -0.78 20.47
N ASP A 146 4.59 0.43 20.37
CA ASP A 146 3.91 1.55 19.73
C ASP A 146 4.12 1.57 18.22
N ILE A 147 3.06 1.98 17.54
CA ILE A 147 3.04 2.30 16.11
C ILE A 147 2.59 3.75 15.93
N TRP A 148 3.10 4.41 14.90
CA TRP A 148 2.78 5.80 14.59
C TRP A 148 2.13 5.90 13.22
N GLU A 149 1.05 6.64 13.14
CA GLU A 149 0.48 7.03 11.86
C GLU A 149 1.49 7.91 11.11
N ASN A 150 1.75 7.59 9.84
CA ASN A 150 2.85 8.22 9.12
C ASN A 150 2.41 9.20 8.01
N ARG A 151 1.12 9.42 7.81
CA ARG A 151 0.60 10.23 6.70
C ARG A 151 1.14 11.65 6.71
N GLU A 152 1.07 12.32 7.87
CA GLU A 152 1.59 13.68 8.00
C GLU A 152 3.14 13.69 7.94
N ILE A 153 3.80 12.69 8.51
CA ILE A 153 5.24 12.51 8.41
C ILE A 153 5.66 12.45 6.93
N VAL A 154 5.06 11.59 6.16
CA VAL A 154 5.39 11.40 4.73
C VAL A 154 5.09 12.66 3.90
N LYS A 155 3.99 13.35 4.19
CA LYS A 155 3.66 14.61 3.52
C LYS A 155 4.74 15.67 3.74
N GLU A 156 5.24 15.78 4.96
CA GLU A 156 6.33 16.66 5.29
C GLU A 156 7.63 16.24 4.60
N LEU A 157 7.97 14.95 4.66
CA LEU A 157 9.19 14.39 4.07
C LEU A 157 9.31 14.64 2.58
N THR A 158 8.21 14.50 1.83
CA THR A 158 8.24 14.77 0.39
C THR A 158 8.56 16.22 0.04
N GLY A 159 8.37 17.15 0.98
CA GLY A 159 8.80 18.54 0.85
C GLY A 159 10.32 18.75 0.97
N TYR A 160 11.02 17.84 1.64
CA TYR A 160 12.49 17.86 1.80
C TYR A 160 13.26 17.03 0.78
N LEU A 161 12.54 16.31 -0.11
CA LEU A 161 13.17 15.41 -1.07
C LEU A 161 14.00 16.18 -2.11
N VAL A 162 15.29 15.87 -2.21
CA VAL A 162 16.19 16.40 -3.23
C VAL A 162 16.68 15.25 -4.08
N GLY A 163 16.25 15.21 -5.34
CA GLY A 163 16.46 14.07 -6.22
C GLY A 163 15.80 12.80 -5.65
N VAL A 164 16.61 11.85 -5.20
CA VAL A 164 16.13 10.58 -4.59
C VAL A 164 16.40 10.51 -3.08
N ARG A 165 16.86 11.58 -2.46
CA ARG A 165 17.38 11.55 -1.09
C ARG A 165 16.73 12.61 -0.20
N LEU A 166 16.41 12.21 1.03
CA LEU A 166 16.11 13.12 2.14
C LEU A 166 17.39 13.48 2.89
N PRO A 167 17.46 14.69 3.48
CA PRO A 167 18.48 15.01 4.50
C PRO A 167 18.39 13.99 5.65
N GLU A 168 19.52 13.59 6.21
CA GLU A 168 19.56 12.58 7.28
C GLU A 168 18.82 13.05 8.56
N GLU A 169 18.79 14.33 8.82
CA GLU A 169 18.03 14.96 9.92
C GLU A 169 16.52 14.86 9.74
N ALA A 170 16.04 14.71 8.50
CA ALA A 170 14.62 14.54 8.20
C ALA A 170 14.16 13.08 8.30
N VAL A 171 15.08 12.11 8.38
CA VAL A 171 14.72 10.69 8.48
C VAL A 171 13.96 10.42 9.78
N PRO A 172 12.75 9.84 9.73
CA PRO A 172 11.94 9.61 10.91
C PRO A 172 12.62 8.67 11.90
N ARG A 173 12.64 9.08 13.17
CA ARG A 173 13.31 8.33 14.24
C ARG A 173 12.38 8.04 15.40
N CYS A 174 12.60 6.90 16.01
CA CYS A 174 11.92 6.50 17.23
C CYS A 174 12.18 7.52 18.35
N PRO A 175 11.16 8.07 19.01
CA PRO A 175 11.34 9.09 20.04
C PRO A 175 12.07 8.55 21.29
N ASP A 176 12.02 7.23 21.52
CA ASP A 176 12.63 6.65 22.73
C ASP A 176 14.08 6.23 22.52
N CYS A 177 14.42 5.61 21.40
CA CYS A 177 15.76 5.04 21.19
C CYS A 177 16.54 5.70 20.05
N GLY A 178 15.96 6.65 19.32
CA GLY A 178 16.62 7.37 18.23
C GLY A 178 16.85 6.54 16.95
N ARG A 179 16.49 5.25 16.95
CA ARG A 179 16.62 4.42 15.74
C ARG A 179 15.61 4.85 14.67
N MET A 180 15.93 4.56 13.42
CA MET A 180 15.04 4.83 12.29
C MET A 180 13.68 4.15 12.50
N LEU A 181 12.61 4.82 12.08
CA LEU A 181 11.31 4.19 11.90
C LEU A 181 11.27 3.43 10.57
N VAL A 182 10.49 2.36 10.52
CA VAL A 182 10.25 1.56 9.32
C VAL A 182 8.75 1.41 9.10
N CYS A 183 8.34 1.22 7.83
CA CYS A 183 6.94 0.96 7.52
C CYS A 183 6.48 -0.34 8.17
N LEU A 184 5.24 -0.35 8.66
CA LEU A 184 4.62 -1.52 9.25
C LEU A 184 4.09 -2.46 8.15
N LEU A 185 4.99 -3.23 7.55
CA LEU A 185 4.68 -4.32 6.62
C LEU A 185 5.15 -5.63 7.24
N TYR A 186 4.22 -6.48 7.59
CA TYR A 186 4.45 -7.68 8.41
C TYR A 186 5.31 -8.77 7.75
N THR A 187 5.48 -8.82 6.43
CA THR A 187 6.04 -9.97 5.72
C THR A 187 7.26 -9.70 4.87
N SER A 188 7.82 -8.51 4.94
CA SER A 188 9.11 -8.27 4.29
C SER A 188 10.20 -8.49 5.33
N PRO A 189 10.99 -9.58 5.24
CA PRO A 189 12.26 -9.59 5.94
C PRO A 189 13.00 -8.34 5.51
N SER A 190 13.53 -7.59 6.49
CA SER A 190 14.38 -6.46 6.17
C SER A 190 15.53 -7.00 5.31
N PRO A 191 15.88 -6.36 4.18
CA PRO A 191 17.06 -6.77 3.41
C PRO A 191 18.37 -6.71 4.20
N ARG A 192 18.29 -6.32 5.47
CA ARG A 192 19.43 -6.14 6.38
C ARG A 192 19.45 -7.14 7.56
N ASP A 193 18.51 -8.07 7.61
CA ASP A 193 18.51 -9.15 8.61
C ASP A 193 19.40 -10.32 8.17
#